data_4a3215daa8f3e6e0f0cc412b62f59c35
#
_entry.id   4a3215daa8f3e6e0f0cc412b62f59c35
#
_cell.length_a   1.000
_cell.length_b   1.000
_cell.length_c   1.000
_cell.angle_alpha   90.00
_cell.angle_beta   90.00
_cell.angle_gamma   90.00
#
_symmetry.space_group_name_H-M   'P 1'
#
loop_
_entity.id
_entity.type
_entity.pdbx_description
1 polymer ?
#
loop_
_entity_poly.entity_id
_entity_poly.type
_entity_poly.pdbx_seq_one_letter_code
_entity_poly.pdbx_strand_id
1 'polypeptide(L)'
;TIGGNVAESSGGLRGLKYGTTKDYVMGMEVFANTGDLVKTGSRTVKCATGYNIAPLLVGSEGTLAVTSKVTLKLIPPPKASKAMMALFKDMDGASQAVAGIIAAHVVPCTLEFLDHASINYIEDYVKIGLPRDAGAMLLIEVDGHPAQVEDEAVIVEKVLRDNSATEIVVARDAAEKSRIWEARRVAIPALAR
;
A
#
# COMPACT_ATOMS: atom_id res chain seq x y z
N THR A 1 -0.28 13.56 10.09
CA THR A 1 -1.25 14.62 9.74
C THR A 1 -1.46 14.67 8.24
N ILE A 2 -2.61 15.17 7.78
CA ILE A 2 -2.88 15.36 6.33
C ILE A 2 -1.85 16.33 5.71
N GLY A 3 -1.49 17.40 6.42
CA GLY A 3 -0.46 18.34 5.95
C GLY A 3 0.90 17.67 5.74
N GLY A 4 1.32 16.77 6.65
CA GLY A 4 2.54 15.99 6.49
C GLY A 4 2.45 15.05 5.29
N ASN A 5 1.33 14.35 5.11
CA ASN A 5 1.14 13.48 3.94
C ASN A 5 1.26 14.26 2.63
N VAL A 6 0.73 15.49 2.58
CA VAL A 6 0.83 16.36 1.40
C VAL A 6 2.27 16.84 1.21
N ALA A 7 2.95 17.25 2.29
CA ALA A 7 4.32 17.75 2.22
C ALA A 7 5.29 16.69 1.65
N GLU A 8 5.13 15.43 2.06
CA GLU A 8 6.00 14.31 1.65
C GLU A 8 5.48 13.54 0.43
N SER A 9 4.25 13.82 -0.04
CA SER A 9 3.51 12.95 -0.96
C SER A 9 3.46 11.50 -0.47
N SER A 10 3.12 11.32 0.80
CA SER A 10 3.19 10.01 1.46
C SER A 10 2.43 8.95 0.69
N GLY A 11 3.07 7.81 0.51
CA GLY A 11 2.47 6.56 0.09
C GLY A 11 2.26 5.63 1.29
N GLY A 12 1.55 4.53 1.11
CA GLY A 12 1.34 3.53 2.13
C GLY A 12 1.08 2.16 1.52
N LEU A 13 0.74 1.19 2.36
CA LEU A 13 0.47 -0.20 1.97
C LEU A 13 -0.49 -0.34 0.78
N ARG A 14 -1.44 0.60 0.64
CA ARG A 14 -2.46 0.58 -0.39
C ARG A 14 -2.08 1.36 -1.66
N GLY A 15 -0.83 1.82 -1.75
CA GLY A 15 -0.34 2.62 -2.87
C GLY A 15 -0.41 1.92 -4.23
N LEU A 16 -0.28 0.60 -4.26
CA LEU A 16 -0.36 -0.19 -5.49
C LEU A 16 -1.72 -0.02 -6.21
N LYS A 17 -2.83 -0.10 -5.48
CA LYS A 17 -4.19 0.01 -6.06
C LYS A 17 -4.70 1.44 -6.04
N TYR A 18 -4.43 2.17 -4.99
CA TYR A 18 -5.06 3.46 -4.73
C TYR A 18 -4.18 4.67 -5.00
N GLY A 19 -2.89 4.46 -5.30
CA GLY A 19 -1.94 5.56 -5.52
C GLY A 19 -1.42 6.19 -4.22
N THR A 20 -0.83 7.37 -4.36
CA THR A 20 -0.20 8.13 -3.27
C THR A 20 -0.98 9.42 -2.98
N THR A 21 -0.54 10.21 -2.02
CA THR A 21 -1.21 11.46 -1.63
C THR A 21 -1.44 12.40 -2.81
N LYS A 22 -0.49 12.51 -3.74
CA LYS A 22 -0.60 13.39 -4.92
C LYS A 22 -1.79 13.05 -5.82
N ASP A 23 -2.22 11.77 -5.85
CA ASP A 23 -3.32 11.31 -6.69
C ASP A 23 -4.70 11.74 -6.14
N TYR A 24 -4.71 12.22 -4.89
CA TYR A 24 -5.91 12.68 -4.19
C TYR A 24 -6.00 14.19 -4.03
N VAL A 25 -4.91 14.93 -4.24
CA VAL A 25 -4.92 16.38 -4.11
C VAL A 25 -5.49 17.00 -5.37
N MET A 26 -6.69 17.59 -5.26
CA MET A 26 -7.39 18.26 -6.36
C MET A 26 -7.06 19.74 -6.44
N GLY A 27 -6.75 20.37 -5.32
CA GLY A 27 -6.42 21.81 -5.27
C GLY A 27 -5.83 22.19 -3.92
N MET A 28 -5.15 23.33 -3.90
CA MET A 28 -4.43 23.84 -2.74
C MET A 28 -4.54 25.35 -2.62
N GLU A 29 -4.48 25.83 -1.37
CA GLU A 29 -4.12 27.23 -1.07
C GLU A 29 -2.74 27.19 -0.40
N VAL A 30 -1.79 27.90 -0.97
CA VAL A 30 -0.39 27.87 -0.52
C VAL A 30 0.14 29.31 -0.40
N PHE A 31 1.05 29.54 0.52
CA PHE A 31 1.82 30.78 0.59
C PHE A 31 3.14 30.57 -0.17
N ALA A 32 3.35 31.37 -1.19
CA ALA A 32 4.61 31.44 -1.95
C ALA A 32 5.73 32.02 -1.07
N ASN A 33 6.97 31.93 -1.53
CA ASN A 33 8.14 32.52 -0.88
C ASN A 33 8.09 34.05 -0.75
N THR A 34 7.26 34.70 -1.57
CA THR A 34 6.97 36.15 -1.49
C THR A 34 5.98 36.51 -0.37
N GLY A 35 5.33 35.52 0.24
CA GLY A 35 4.24 35.69 1.21
C GLY A 35 2.85 35.77 0.56
N ASP A 36 2.76 35.74 -0.77
CA ASP A 36 1.49 35.81 -1.47
C ASP A 36 0.71 34.51 -1.34
N LEU A 37 -0.62 34.63 -1.16
CA LEU A 37 -1.54 33.50 -1.17
C LEU A 37 -1.87 33.10 -2.60
N VAL A 38 -1.47 31.92 -3.00
CA VAL A 38 -1.73 31.32 -4.32
C VAL A 38 -2.77 30.21 -4.20
N LYS A 39 -3.78 30.21 -5.05
CA LYS A 39 -4.75 29.12 -5.18
C LYS A 39 -4.50 28.36 -6.46
N THR A 40 -4.39 27.03 -6.38
CA THR A 40 -4.15 26.17 -7.53
C THR A 40 -5.06 24.95 -7.51
N GLY A 41 -5.29 24.36 -8.67
CA GLY A 41 -6.17 23.20 -8.84
C GLY A 41 -7.64 23.56 -8.91
N SER A 42 -8.49 22.58 -8.63
CA SER A 42 -9.95 22.68 -8.82
C SER A 42 -10.70 21.90 -7.74
N ARG A 43 -12.00 22.19 -7.58
CA ARG A 43 -12.92 21.35 -6.78
C ARG A 43 -13.66 20.33 -7.63
N THR A 44 -13.42 20.32 -8.94
CA THR A 44 -14.06 19.38 -9.86
C THR A 44 -13.06 18.33 -10.31
N VAL A 45 -13.53 17.09 -10.47
CA VAL A 45 -12.68 15.96 -10.93
C VAL A 45 -12.16 16.19 -12.35
N LYS A 46 -12.95 16.82 -13.22
CA LYS A 46 -12.55 17.18 -14.57
C LYS A 46 -12.21 18.66 -14.62
N CYS A 47 -10.93 18.97 -14.70
CA CYS A 47 -10.43 20.33 -14.94
C CYS A 47 -9.27 20.26 -15.94
N ALA A 48 -9.46 20.89 -17.10
CA ALA A 48 -8.47 20.94 -18.18
C ALA A 48 -7.95 22.36 -18.42
N THR A 49 -8.21 23.29 -17.50
CA THR A 49 -7.86 24.70 -17.65
C THR A 49 -6.54 25.01 -16.93
N GLY A 50 -5.58 25.57 -17.67
CA GLY A 50 -4.31 26.04 -17.15
C GLY A 50 -3.33 24.91 -16.80
N TYR A 51 -2.24 25.27 -16.13
CA TYR A 51 -1.24 24.32 -15.66
C TYR A 51 -1.69 23.61 -14.38
N ASN A 52 -1.42 22.32 -14.30
CA ASN A 52 -1.67 21.55 -13.09
C ASN A 52 -0.46 21.67 -12.13
N ILE A 53 -0.46 22.69 -11.29
CA ILE A 53 0.64 23.00 -10.37
C ILE A 53 0.53 22.21 -9.05
N ALA A 54 -0.67 21.76 -8.67
CA ALA A 54 -0.86 21.04 -7.41
C ALA A 54 0.07 19.82 -7.26
N PRO A 55 0.26 18.93 -8.26
CA PRO A 55 1.19 17.82 -8.16
C PRO A 55 2.68 18.23 -8.01
N LEU A 56 3.06 19.42 -8.44
CA LEU A 56 4.41 19.96 -8.25
C LEU A 56 4.65 20.37 -6.79
N LEU A 57 3.62 20.89 -6.13
CA LEU A 57 3.70 21.36 -4.74
C LEU A 57 3.59 20.19 -3.74
N VAL A 58 2.86 19.13 -4.08
CA VAL A 58 2.77 17.93 -3.26
C VAL A 58 4.12 17.19 -3.27
N GLY A 59 4.66 16.91 -2.10
CA GLY A 59 5.98 16.31 -1.95
C GLY A 59 7.14 17.30 -1.99
N SER A 60 6.85 18.61 -1.96
CA SER A 60 7.88 19.64 -1.95
C SER A 60 8.48 19.93 -0.58
N GLU A 61 7.93 19.35 0.48
CA GLU A 61 8.37 19.53 1.88
C GLU A 61 8.52 21.00 2.30
N GLY A 62 7.66 21.87 1.75
CA GLY A 62 7.69 23.31 2.02
C GLY A 62 8.76 24.10 1.26
N THR A 63 9.57 23.47 0.43
CA THR A 63 10.64 24.15 -0.33
C THR A 63 10.13 25.06 -1.45
N LEU A 64 8.94 24.78 -1.98
CA LEU A 64 8.33 25.61 -3.04
C LEU A 64 7.26 26.54 -2.48
N ALA A 65 6.50 26.12 -1.49
CA ALA A 65 5.47 26.94 -0.87
C ALA A 65 5.02 26.28 0.46
N VAL A 66 4.39 27.07 1.35
CA VAL A 66 3.79 26.55 2.58
C VAL A 66 2.31 26.28 2.34
N THR A 67 1.88 25.04 2.48
CA THR A 67 0.49 24.64 2.28
C THR A 67 -0.39 25.02 3.47
N SER A 68 -1.43 25.78 3.23
CA SER A 68 -2.41 26.20 4.26
C SER A 68 -3.73 25.46 4.16
N LYS A 69 -4.15 25.05 2.93
CA LYS A 69 -5.41 24.37 2.71
C LYS A 69 -5.28 23.38 1.54
N VAL A 70 -5.95 22.24 1.68
CA VAL A 70 -5.97 21.20 0.67
C VAL A 70 -7.40 20.79 0.35
N THR A 71 -7.71 20.66 -0.93
CA THR A 71 -8.94 20.03 -1.42
C THR A 71 -8.60 18.61 -1.87
N LEU A 72 -9.21 17.62 -1.21
CA LEU A 72 -8.96 16.20 -1.48
C LEU A 72 -10.13 15.57 -2.25
N LYS A 73 -9.78 14.68 -3.18
CA LYS A 73 -10.70 13.70 -3.75
C LYS A 73 -11.05 12.66 -2.69
N LEU A 74 -12.32 12.33 -2.57
CA LEU A 74 -12.78 11.26 -1.71
C LEU A 74 -13.22 10.06 -2.55
N ILE A 75 -12.95 8.86 -2.07
CA ILE A 75 -13.42 7.61 -2.66
C ILE A 75 -14.26 6.84 -1.63
N PRO A 76 -15.26 6.07 -2.05
CA PRO A 76 -16.00 5.21 -1.14
C PRO A 76 -15.08 4.12 -0.57
N PRO A 77 -15.24 3.74 0.71
CA PRO A 77 -14.48 2.62 1.26
C PRO A 77 -14.89 1.30 0.59
N PRO A 78 -13.96 0.34 0.45
CA PRO A 78 -14.28 -0.99 -0.05
C PRO A 78 -15.26 -1.69 0.88
N LYS A 79 -16.19 -2.48 0.31
CA LYS A 79 -17.23 -3.20 1.08
C LYS A 79 -16.72 -4.48 1.71
N ALA A 80 -15.68 -5.07 1.13
CA ALA A 80 -15.05 -6.31 1.61
C ALA A 80 -13.55 -6.26 1.37
N SER A 81 -12.81 -7.08 2.11
CA SER A 81 -11.41 -7.36 1.84
C SER A 81 -11.02 -8.73 2.36
N LYS A 82 -10.02 -9.36 1.73
CA LYS A 82 -9.47 -10.66 2.12
C LYS A 82 -7.95 -10.56 2.15
N ALA A 83 -7.35 -10.94 3.27
CA ALA A 83 -5.90 -10.96 3.45
C ALA A 83 -5.37 -12.38 3.32
N MET A 84 -4.19 -12.50 2.75
CA MET A 84 -3.46 -13.74 2.54
C MET A 84 -2.00 -13.55 2.92
N MET A 85 -1.38 -14.64 3.40
CA MET A 85 0.06 -14.75 3.59
C MET A 85 0.54 -15.95 2.78
N ALA A 86 1.65 -15.80 2.09
CA ALA A 86 2.28 -16.90 1.36
C ALA A 86 3.77 -16.97 1.68
N LEU A 87 4.28 -18.19 1.90
CA LEU A 87 5.68 -18.46 2.18
C LEU A 87 6.34 -19.11 0.98
N PHE A 88 7.61 -18.79 0.77
CA PHE A 88 8.43 -19.31 -0.33
C PHE A 88 9.80 -19.76 0.19
N LYS A 89 10.40 -20.73 -0.51
CA LYS A 89 11.76 -21.20 -0.20
C LYS A 89 12.83 -20.17 -0.55
N ASP A 90 12.55 -19.31 -1.55
CA ASP A 90 13.47 -18.31 -2.07
C ASP A 90 12.74 -17.07 -2.55
N MET A 91 13.51 -16.04 -2.84
CA MET A 91 13.00 -14.76 -3.34
C MET A 91 12.50 -14.84 -4.78
N ASP A 92 13.03 -15.76 -5.57
CA ASP A 92 12.68 -15.89 -7.00
C ASP A 92 11.23 -16.35 -7.16
N GLY A 93 10.82 -17.37 -6.43
CA GLY A 93 9.43 -17.84 -6.41
C GLY A 93 8.45 -16.76 -5.97
N ALA A 94 8.80 -16.02 -4.90
CA ALA A 94 7.98 -14.90 -4.43
C ALA A 94 7.87 -13.77 -5.48
N SER A 95 8.98 -13.42 -6.13
CA SER A 95 9.01 -12.39 -7.17
C SER A 95 8.20 -12.79 -8.41
N GLN A 96 8.29 -14.05 -8.82
CA GLN A 96 7.48 -14.59 -9.91
C GLN A 96 5.99 -14.60 -9.57
N ALA A 97 5.65 -14.91 -8.30
CA ALA A 97 4.26 -14.85 -7.83
C ALA A 97 3.72 -13.41 -7.90
N VAL A 98 4.50 -12.40 -7.48
CA VAL A 98 4.12 -10.98 -7.61
C VAL A 98 3.83 -10.63 -9.07
N ALA A 99 4.75 -10.96 -9.99
CA ALA A 99 4.55 -10.71 -11.42
C ALA A 99 3.33 -11.47 -11.97
N GLY A 100 3.14 -12.72 -11.54
CA GLY A 100 2.01 -13.56 -11.93
C GLY A 100 0.66 -13.01 -11.49
N ILE A 101 0.56 -12.45 -10.28
CA ILE A 101 -0.67 -11.81 -9.78
C ILE A 101 -1.07 -10.63 -10.69
N ILE A 102 -0.11 -9.77 -11.02
CA ILE A 102 -0.38 -8.62 -11.91
C ILE A 102 -0.71 -9.10 -13.34
N ALA A 103 0.01 -10.11 -13.85
CA ALA A 103 -0.27 -10.71 -15.17
C ALA A 103 -1.66 -11.36 -15.23
N ALA A 104 -2.19 -11.85 -14.11
CA ALA A 104 -3.55 -12.36 -13.99
C ALA A 104 -4.61 -11.27 -13.88
N HIS A 105 -4.24 -9.99 -14.10
CA HIS A 105 -5.11 -8.80 -14.01
C HIS A 105 -5.72 -8.56 -12.63
N VAL A 106 -5.10 -9.07 -11.57
CA VAL A 106 -5.46 -8.74 -10.19
C VAL A 106 -4.53 -7.63 -9.69
N VAL A 107 -5.11 -6.54 -9.18
CA VAL A 107 -4.36 -5.45 -8.54
C VAL A 107 -4.74 -5.46 -7.06
N PRO A 108 -3.95 -6.13 -6.20
CA PRO A 108 -4.19 -6.14 -4.76
C PRO A 108 -4.15 -4.73 -4.18
N CYS A 109 -4.95 -4.46 -3.17
CA CYS A 109 -4.83 -3.18 -2.47
C CYS A 109 -3.53 -3.09 -1.66
N THR A 110 -2.99 -4.25 -1.27
CA THR A 110 -1.69 -4.35 -0.60
C THR A 110 -0.96 -5.59 -1.10
N LEU A 111 0.33 -5.42 -1.35
CA LEU A 111 1.25 -6.49 -1.72
C LEU A 111 2.62 -6.15 -1.12
N GLU A 112 2.93 -6.77 0.01
CA GLU A 112 4.16 -6.54 0.78
C GLU A 112 5.06 -7.77 0.69
N PHE A 113 6.36 -7.53 0.58
CA PHE A 113 7.39 -8.54 0.47
C PHE A 113 8.31 -8.47 1.69
N LEU A 114 8.56 -9.61 2.33
CA LEU A 114 9.52 -9.75 3.42
C LEU A 114 10.53 -10.83 3.03
N ASP A 115 11.81 -10.50 3.13
CA ASP A 115 12.90 -11.44 2.91
C ASP A 115 13.18 -12.28 4.15
N HIS A 116 14.04 -13.29 4.02
CA HIS A 116 14.46 -14.18 5.09
C HIS A 116 14.99 -13.43 6.33
N ALA A 117 15.80 -12.39 6.12
CA ALA A 117 16.36 -11.63 7.23
C ALA A 117 15.26 -10.88 7.99
N SER A 118 14.36 -10.20 7.28
CA SER A 118 13.22 -9.48 7.86
C SER A 118 12.30 -10.42 8.64
N ILE A 119 11.99 -11.61 8.11
CA ILE A 119 11.18 -12.62 8.80
C ILE A 119 11.82 -13.00 10.15
N ASN A 120 13.12 -13.27 10.16
CA ASN A 120 13.83 -13.64 11.38
C ASN A 120 13.93 -12.49 12.39
N TYR A 121 14.20 -11.25 11.94
CA TYR A 121 14.20 -10.09 12.85
C TYR A 121 12.82 -9.84 13.48
N ILE A 122 11.74 -10.00 12.71
CA ILE A 122 10.38 -9.88 13.22
C ILE A 122 10.10 -10.98 14.26
N GLU A 123 10.46 -12.23 13.96
CA GLU A 123 10.24 -13.34 14.87
C GLU A 123 11.05 -13.22 16.17
N ASP A 124 12.29 -12.70 16.10
CA ASP A 124 13.09 -12.40 17.29
C ASP A 124 12.43 -11.31 18.15
N TYR A 125 11.76 -10.35 17.53
CA TYR A 125 11.16 -9.21 18.20
C TYR A 125 9.83 -9.55 18.89
N VAL A 126 8.93 -10.26 18.21
CA VAL A 126 7.53 -10.47 18.68
C VAL A 126 7.16 -11.92 18.96
N LYS A 127 7.90 -12.90 18.45
CA LYS A 127 7.69 -14.35 18.65
C LYS A 127 6.26 -14.79 18.33
N ILE A 128 5.79 -14.45 17.11
CA ILE A 128 4.45 -14.77 16.62
C ILE A 128 4.36 -16.10 15.88
N GLY A 129 5.48 -16.85 15.81
CA GLY A 129 5.56 -18.18 15.20
C GLY A 129 5.80 -18.14 13.69
N LEU A 130 6.51 -17.13 13.17
CA LEU A 130 6.91 -17.12 11.77
C LEU A 130 7.94 -18.20 11.48
N PRO A 131 7.85 -18.89 10.33
CA PRO A 131 8.80 -19.94 9.97
C PRO A 131 10.16 -19.33 9.62
N ARG A 132 11.17 -19.69 10.42
CA ARG A 132 12.52 -19.13 10.32
C ARG A 132 13.31 -19.62 9.11
N ASP A 133 12.88 -20.71 8.49
CA ASP A 133 13.48 -21.30 7.29
C ASP A 133 12.88 -20.77 5.99
N ALA A 134 11.84 -19.95 6.06
CA ALA A 134 11.27 -19.32 4.87
C ALA A 134 12.27 -18.35 4.23
N GLY A 135 12.48 -18.48 2.92
CA GLY A 135 13.32 -17.58 2.13
C GLY A 135 12.66 -16.25 1.82
N ALA A 136 11.33 -16.25 1.67
CA ALA A 136 10.53 -15.04 1.48
C ALA A 136 9.09 -15.24 1.94
N MET A 137 8.41 -14.13 2.26
CA MET A 137 7.00 -14.08 2.60
C MET A 137 6.31 -12.94 1.85
N LEU A 138 5.14 -13.23 1.29
CA LEU A 138 4.25 -12.22 0.73
C LEU A 138 3.04 -12.03 1.66
N LEU A 139 2.70 -10.76 1.92
CA LEU A 139 1.46 -10.36 2.56
C LEU A 139 0.60 -9.65 1.53
N ILE A 140 -0.57 -10.20 1.26
CA ILE A 140 -1.43 -9.78 0.15
C ILE A 140 -2.81 -9.45 0.69
N GLU A 141 -3.40 -8.34 0.23
CA GLU A 141 -4.79 -8.03 0.51
C GLU A 141 -5.49 -7.60 -0.78
N VAL A 142 -6.60 -8.25 -1.10
CA VAL A 142 -7.54 -7.83 -2.13
C VAL A 142 -8.76 -7.18 -1.48
N ASP A 143 -9.32 -6.15 -2.10
CA ASP A 143 -10.47 -5.42 -1.59
C ASP A 143 -11.38 -4.90 -2.69
N GLY A 144 -12.67 -4.70 -2.36
CA GLY A 144 -13.65 -4.19 -3.32
C GLY A 144 -15.07 -4.66 -3.03
N HIS A 145 -15.79 -5.05 -4.10
CA HIS A 145 -17.09 -5.69 -3.98
C HIS A 145 -16.94 -7.15 -3.48
N PRO A 146 -17.82 -7.65 -2.60
CA PRO A 146 -17.66 -8.99 -2.01
C PRO A 146 -17.43 -10.11 -3.04
N ALA A 147 -18.20 -10.19 -4.12
CA ALA A 147 -18.04 -11.22 -5.14
C ALA A 147 -16.66 -11.09 -5.85
N GLN A 148 -16.24 -9.87 -6.18
CA GLN A 148 -14.92 -9.63 -6.79
C GLN A 148 -13.77 -10.05 -5.85
N VAL A 149 -13.89 -9.77 -4.56
CA VAL A 149 -12.87 -10.15 -3.55
C VAL A 149 -12.73 -11.68 -3.47
N GLU A 150 -13.83 -12.42 -3.54
CA GLU A 150 -13.78 -13.89 -3.57
C GLU A 150 -13.12 -14.41 -4.84
N ASP A 151 -13.51 -13.89 -6.00
CA ASP A 151 -12.93 -14.28 -7.30
C ASP A 151 -11.42 -13.96 -7.36
N GLU A 152 -11.03 -12.73 -6.98
CA GLU A 152 -9.63 -12.31 -6.96
C GLU A 152 -8.79 -13.15 -5.98
N ALA A 153 -9.35 -13.50 -4.80
CA ALA A 153 -8.65 -14.34 -3.84
C ALA A 153 -8.34 -15.73 -4.41
N VAL A 154 -9.28 -16.36 -5.12
CA VAL A 154 -9.07 -17.65 -5.78
C VAL A 154 -7.98 -17.55 -6.84
N ILE A 155 -7.99 -16.49 -7.66
CA ILE A 155 -6.96 -16.27 -8.68
C ILE A 155 -5.59 -16.10 -8.03
N VAL A 156 -5.48 -15.27 -7.00
CA VAL A 156 -4.22 -15.02 -6.26
C VAL A 156 -3.71 -16.33 -5.65
N GLU A 157 -4.57 -17.10 -4.97
CA GLU A 157 -4.18 -18.38 -4.36
C GLU A 157 -3.63 -19.36 -5.41
N LYS A 158 -4.28 -19.44 -6.59
CA LYS A 158 -3.80 -20.25 -7.70
C LYS A 158 -2.41 -19.80 -8.17
N VAL A 159 -2.21 -18.50 -8.41
CA VAL A 159 -0.92 -17.94 -8.84
C VAL A 159 0.18 -18.24 -7.82
N LEU A 160 -0.11 -18.11 -6.52
CA LEU A 160 0.84 -18.42 -5.45
C LEU A 160 1.27 -19.89 -5.51
N ARG A 161 0.33 -20.84 -5.68
CA ARG A 161 0.61 -22.28 -5.83
C ARG A 161 1.44 -22.57 -7.07
N ASP A 162 1.07 -21.99 -8.23
CA ASP A 162 1.75 -22.18 -9.50
C ASP A 162 3.21 -21.67 -9.46
N ASN A 163 3.53 -20.73 -8.56
CA ASN A 163 4.87 -20.18 -8.33
C ASN A 163 5.55 -20.75 -7.06
N SER A 164 5.20 -21.96 -6.68
CA SER A 164 5.90 -22.74 -5.64
C SER A 164 5.81 -22.16 -4.22
N ALA A 165 4.71 -21.47 -3.89
CA ALA A 165 4.42 -21.14 -2.49
C ALA A 165 4.37 -22.44 -1.66
N THR A 166 5.15 -22.49 -0.59
CA THR A 166 5.25 -23.65 0.31
C THR A 166 4.07 -23.72 1.28
N GLU A 167 3.55 -22.56 1.65
CA GLU A 167 2.39 -22.42 2.53
C GLU A 167 1.58 -21.19 2.09
N ILE A 168 0.26 -21.30 2.15
CA ILE A 168 -0.68 -20.20 1.88
C ILE A 168 -1.71 -20.19 3.01
N VAL A 169 -1.79 -19.07 3.73
CA VAL A 169 -2.78 -18.81 4.77
C VAL A 169 -3.72 -17.73 4.28
N VAL A 170 -5.00 -18.06 4.17
CA VAL A 170 -6.07 -17.11 3.83
C VAL A 170 -6.84 -16.77 5.10
N ALA A 171 -6.90 -15.50 5.46
CA ALA A 171 -7.63 -15.07 6.66
C ALA A 171 -9.13 -15.33 6.51
N ARG A 172 -9.69 -16.06 7.46
CA ARG A 172 -11.11 -16.42 7.53
C ARG A 172 -11.94 -15.40 8.29
N ASP A 173 -11.28 -14.68 9.19
CA ASP A 173 -11.90 -13.68 10.04
C ASP A 173 -10.97 -12.49 10.34
N ALA A 174 -11.49 -11.52 11.09
CA ALA A 174 -10.76 -10.30 11.45
C ALA A 174 -9.56 -10.59 12.38
N ALA A 175 -9.61 -11.64 13.19
CA ALA A 175 -8.53 -12.00 14.11
C ALA A 175 -7.35 -12.59 13.33
N GLU A 176 -7.61 -13.52 12.41
CA GLU A 176 -6.58 -14.07 11.50
C GLU A 176 -5.98 -12.98 10.61
N LYS A 177 -6.81 -12.10 10.06
CA LYS A 177 -6.35 -10.93 9.32
C LYS A 177 -5.41 -10.06 10.17
N SER A 178 -5.76 -9.79 11.43
CA SER A 178 -4.93 -8.98 12.33
C SER A 178 -3.58 -9.64 12.60
N ARG A 179 -3.51 -10.98 12.72
CA ARG A 179 -2.26 -11.73 12.88
C ARG A 179 -1.35 -11.61 11.67
N ILE A 180 -1.90 -11.79 10.45
CA ILE A 180 -1.15 -11.62 9.20
C ILE A 180 -0.50 -10.23 9.16
N TRP A 181 -1.24 -9.19 9.54
CA TRP A 181 -0.74 -7.82 9.52
C TRP A 181 0.17 -7.46 10.71
N GLU A 182 0.25 -8.28 11.74
CA GLU A 182 1.13 -8.06 12.88
C GLU A 182 2.60 -8.06 12.46
N ALA A 183 3.02 -9.03 11.65
CA ALA A 183 4.37 -9.10 11.10
C ALA A 183 4.77 -7.77 10.42
N ARG A 184 3.86 -7.20 9.62
CA ARG A 184 4.11 -5.94 8.92
C ARG A 184 4.21 -4.75 9.87
N ARG A 185 3.33 -4.67 10.87
CA ARG A 185 3.30 -3.54 11.81
C ARG A 185 4.58 -3.43 12.63
N VAL A 186 5.19 -4.55 12.94
CA VAL A 186 6.39 -4.61 13.78
C VAL A 186 7.69 -4.67 12.98
N ALA A 187 7.64 -4.74 11.65
CA ALA A 187 8.83 -4.86 10.79
C ALA A 187 9.81 -3.71 11.02
N ILE A 188 9.36 -2.45 10.97
CA ILE A 188 10.24 -1.28 11.18
C ILE A 188 10.82 -1.25 12.59
N PRO A 189 10.06 -1.39 13.69
CA PRO A 189 10.62 -1.49 15.03
C PRO A 189 11.58 -2.67 15.22
N ALA A 190 11.36 -3.80 14.57
CA ALA A 190 12.24 -4.96 14.63
C ALA A 190 13.58 -4.72 13.94
N LEU A 191 13.58 -4.04 12.78
CA LEU A 191 14.78 -3.70 12.02
C LEU A 191 15.58 -2.54 12.63
N ALA A 192 14.98 -1.72 13.51
CA ALA A 192 15.64 -0.58 14.16
C ALA A 192 16.44 -0.95 15.42
N ARG A 193 16.51 -2.23 15.80
CA ARG A 193 17.29 -2.78 16.93
C ARG A 193 18.61 -3.32 16.46
#